data_f8c78e7010b6121903c4e753c8fa9c89
#
_entry.id   f8c78e7010b6121903c4e753c8fa9c89
#
_cell.length_a   1.000
_cell.length_b   1.000
_cell.length_c   1.000
_cell.angle_alpha   90.00
_cell.angle_beta   90.00
_cell.angle_gamma   90.00
#
_symmetry.space_group_name_H-M   'P 1'
#
loop_
_entity.id
_entity.type
_entity.pdbx_description
1 polymer ?
#
loop_
_entity_poly.entity_id
_entity_poly.type
_entity_poly.pdbx_seq_one_letter_code
_entity_poly.pdbx_strand_id
1 'polypeptide(L)'
;LFYCDEDRIVFYTIFSVAARSAPDVKALGLCLMYDHFHSLLLCEKMTEMSAFMDHCTSWYAKEYNEHVGRKGRLFRKNYGSAPKWGLKKIHSAISYLFNNPVEKRLCDKAELFRWSFLPYLRSKHPFSEPVVLKNASTAFRQARKEVDNMVGLNIPLNYPQLRRMRRNLTACEWEQLVDHLIVKYWPFDNAMLL
;
A
#
# COMPACT_ATOMS: atom_id res chain seq x y z
N LEU A 1 3.49 -0.45 14.06
CA LEU A 1 3.83 -1.26 12.90
C LEU A 1 4.20 -0.37 11.70
N PHE A 2 3.42 0.70 11.48
CA PHE A 2 3.61 1.67 10.40
C PHE A 2 3.81 3.07 10.99
N TYR A 3 5.02 3.34 11.49
CA TYR A 3 5.33 4.57 12.23
C TYR A 3 5.57 5.77 11.32
N CYS A 4 6.00 5.54 10.09
CA CYS A 4 6.28 6.57 9.10
C CYS A 4 5.75 6.16 7.71
N ASP A 5 5.86 7.07 6.75
CA ASP A 5 5.41 6.81 5.37
C ASP A 5 6.25 5.73 4.69
N GLU A 6 7.55 5.69 4.98
CA GLU A 6 8.44 4.66 4.45
C GLU A 6 7.98 3.25 4.84
N ASP A 7 7.53 3.03 6.09
CA ASP A 7 6.98 1.75 6.55
C ASP A 7 5.77 1.33 5.71
N ARG A 8 4.85 2.27 5.49
CA ARG A 8 3.63 2.03 4.71
C ARG A 8 3.95 1.80 3.23
N ILE A 9 4.90 2.54 2.66
CA ILE A 9 5.31 2.38 1.27
C ILE A 9 5.97 1.02 1.06
N VAL A 10 6.89 0.61 1.93
CA VAL A 10 7.54 -0.71 1.83
C VAL A 10 6.49 -1.81 1.90
N PHE A 11 5.58 -1.77 2.90
CA PHE A 11 4.51 -2.77 2.98
C PHE A 11 3.60 -2.76 1.76
N TYR A 12 3.16 -1.57 1.31
CA TYR A 12 2.28 -1.42 0.16
C TYR A 12 2.90 -2.00 -1.11
N THR A 13 4.17 -1.71 -1.36
CA THR A 13 4.84 -2.22 -2.56
C THR A 13 5.08 -3.73 -2.51
N ILE A 14 5.39 -4.29 -1.33
CA ILE A 14 5.45 -5.74 -1.11
C ILE A 14 4.07 -6.39 -1.37
N PHE A 15 3.01 -5.84 -0.77
CA PHE A 15 1.64 -6.32 -0.98
C PHE A 15 1.25 -6.29 -2.47
N SER A 16 1.59 -5.21 -3.17
CA SER A 16 1.28 -5.02 -4.58
C SER A 16 2.01 -6.02 -5.48
N VAL A 17 3.30 -6.23 -5.23
CA VAL A 17 4.12 -7.23 -5.95
C VAL A 17 3.60 -8.64 -5.68
N ALA A 18 3.30 -8.96 -4.43
CA ALA A 18 2.73 -10.25 -4.06
C ALA A 18 1.38 -10.50 -4.74
N ALA A 19 0.49 -9.48 -4.77
CA ALA A 19 -0.82 -9.60 -5.43
C ALA A 19 -0.69 -9.83 -6.95
N ARG A 20 0.26 -9.18 -7.61
CA ARG A 20 0.54 -9.42 -9.03
C ARG A 20 1.11 -10.81 -9.32
N SER A 21 1.80 -11.40 -8.33
CA SER A 21 2.41 -12.73 -8.44
C SER A 21 1.51 -13.87 -7.99
N ALA A 22 0.34 -13.58 -7.43
CA ALA A 22 -0.62 -14.56 -6.92
C ALA A 22 -1.89 -14.58 -7.79
N PRO A 23 -1.94 -15.38 -8.85
CA PRO A 23 -3.06 -15.38 -9.80
C PRO A 23 -4.40 -15.78 -9.17
N ASP A 24 -4.35 -16.56 -8.09
CA ASP A 24 -5.53 -17.09 -7.39
C ASP A 24 -6.06 -16.15 -6.29
N VAL A 25 -5.40 -14.99 -6.08
CA VAL A 25 -5.80 -13.99 -5.09
C VAL A 25 -5.94 -12.63 -5.75
N LYS A 26 -7.14 -12.07 -5.73
CA LYS A 26 -7.37 -10.69 -6.18
C LYS A 26 -7.48 -9.75 -4.99
N ALA A 27 -6.66 -8.72 -4.97
CA ALA A 27 -6.76 -7.66 -4.00
C ALA A 27 -7.90 -6.70 -4.40
N LEU A 28 -8.86 -6.49 -3.50
CA LEU A 28 -9.98 -5.57 -3.71
C LEU A 28 -9.82 -4.28 -2.91
N GLY A 29 -9.07 -4.30 -1.81
CA GLY A 29 -8.83 -3.12 -0.99
C GLY A 29 -7.83 -3.39 0.12
N LEU A 30 -7.21 -2.31 0.58
CA LEU A 30 -6.23 -2.31 1.67
C LEU A 30 -6.40 -1.02 2.47
N CYS A 31 -6.25 -1.09 3.78
CA CYS A 31 -6.16 0.05 4.67
C CYS A 31 -5.04 -0.18 5.68
N LEU A 32 -4.00 0.67 5.62
CA LEU A 32 -2.85 0.61 6.50
C LEU A 32 -3.07 1.54 7.69
N MET A 33 -3.46 0.98 8.81
CA MET A 33 -3.59 1.70 10.08
C MET A 33 -2.21 1.91 10.71
N TYR A 34 -2.16 2.42 11.93
CA TYR A 34 -0.90 2.67 12.61
C TYR A 34 -0.21 1.38 13.10
N ASP A 35 -0.97 0.46 13.67
CA ASP A 35 -0.47 -0.75 14.34
C ASP A 35 -0.96 -2.07 13.72
N HIS A 36 -1.85 -1.98 12.72
CA HIS A 36 -2.39 -3.10 11.98
C HIS A 36 -2.82 -2.68 10.57
N PHE A 37 -3.29 -3.61 9.78
CA PHE A 37 -3.90 -3.34 8.49
C PHE A 37 -5.13 -4.21 8.26
N HIS A 38 -6.01 -3.73 7.40
CA HIS A 38 -7.14 -4.47 6.88
C HIS A 38 -6.98 -4.67 5.38
N SER A 39 -7.27 -5.86 4.90
CA SER A 39 -7.30 -6.15 3.45
C SER A 39 -8.59 -6.86 3.08
N LEU A 40 -9.12 -6.56 1.92
CA LEU A 40 -10.21 -7.28 1.30
C LEU A 40 -9.63 -8.05 0.11
N LEU A 41 -9.72 -9.37 0.19
CA LEU A 41 -9.16 -10.28 -0.80
C LEU A 41 -10.27 -11.17 -1.36
N LEU A 42 -10.23 -11.46 -2.65
CA LEU A 42 -11.05 -12.46 -3.31
C LEU A 42 -10.16 -13.66 -3.68
N CYS A 43 -10.52 -14.84 -3.20
CA CYS A 43 -9.87 -16.11 -3.50
C CYS A 43 -10.90 -17.24 -3.42
N GLU A 44 -10.63 -18.35 -4.08
CA GLU A 44 -11.51 -19.52 -4.01
C GLU A 44 -11.24 -20.36 -2.74
N LYS A 45 -9.96 -20.45 -2.34
CA LYS A 45 -9.54 -21.28 -1.22
C LYS A 45 -8.88 -20.46 -0.12
N MET A 46 -9.16 -20.79 1.13
CA MET A 46 -8.52 -20.17 2.29
C MET A 46 -7.01 -20.43 2.33
N THR A 47 -6.53 -21.51 1.74
CA THR A 47 -5.10 -21.83 1.64
C THR A 47 -4.36 -20.83 0.76
N GLU A 48 -4.97 -20.35 -0.32
CA GLU A 48 -4.41 -19.33 -1.22
C GLU A 48 -4.27 -17.99 -0.49
N MET A 49 -5.32 -17.58 0.25
CA MET A 49 -5.28 -16.40 1.09
C MET A 49 -4.20 -16.53 2.17
N SER A 50 -4.09 -17.70 2.82
CA SER A 50 -3.08 -17.91 3.86
C SER A 50 -1.67 -17.80 3.31
N ALA A 51 -1.39 -18.44 2.17
CA ALA A 51 -0.09 -18.35 1.51
C ALA A 51 0.27 -16.92 1.11
N PHE A 52 -0.70 -16.18 0.56
CA PHE A 52 -0.53 -14.77 0.21
C PHE A 52 -0.21 -13.90 1.43
N MET A 53 -0.99 -14.06 2.51
CA MET A 53 -0.80 -13.28 3.74
C MET A 53 0.53 -13.60 4.43
N ASP A 54 0.91 -14.88 4.49
CA ASP A 54 2.19 -15.31 5.05
C ASP A 54 3.36 -14.77 4.23
N HIS A 55 3.24 -14.76 2.90
CA HIS A 55 4.26 -14.18 2.02
C HIS A 55 4.43 -12.68 2.28
N CYS A 56 3.36 -11.90 2.25
CA CYS A 56 3.39 -10.46 2.47
C CYS A 56 3.96 -10.10 3.85
N THR A 57 3.45 -10.76 4.90
CA THR A 57 3.83 -10.42 6.28
C THR A 57 5.24 -10.86 6.62
N SER A 58 5.69 -12.00 6.12
CA SER A 58 7.06 -12.50 6.31
C SER A 58 8.07 -11.64 5.57
N TRP A 59 7.77 -11.25 4.32
CA TRP A 59 8.64 -10.37 3.55
C TRP A 59 8.80 -9.01 4.23
N TYR A 60 7.67 -8.38 4.58
CA TYR A 60 7.71 -7.11 5.29
C TYR A 60 8.43 -7.21 6.64
N ALA A 61 8.20 -8.27 7.41
CA ALA A 61 8.87 -8.48 8.69
C ALA A 61 10.40 -8.57 8.53
N LYS A 62 10.89 -9.22 7.47
CA LYS A 62 12.31 -9.28 7.13
C LYS A 62 12.86 -7.90 6.84
N GLU A 63 12.27 -7.17 5.89
CA GLU A 63 12.68 -5.82 5.49
C GLU A 63 12.69 -4.85 6.69
N TYR A 64 11.60 -4.85 7.49
CA TYR A 64 11.50 -4.01 8.66
C TYR A 64 12.55 -4.33 9.72
N ASN A 65 12.74 -5.62 10.05
CA ASN A 65 13.71 -6.05 11.05
C ASN A 65 15.15 -5.71 10.64
N GLU A 66 15.51 -5.90 9.37
CA GLU A 66 16.82 -5.48 8.84
C GLU A 66 17.00 -3.97 8.94
N HIS A 67 15.95 -3.22 8.60
CA HIS A 67 15.95 -1.74 8.64
C HIS A 67 16.19 -1.17 10.04
N VAL A 68 15.54 -1.72 11.06
CA VAL A 68 15.61 -1.22 12.44
C VAL A 68 16.60 -1.99 13.32
N GLY A 69 17.31 -2.97 12.77
CA GLY A 69 18.32 -3.76 13.49
C GLY A 69 17.73 -4.68 14.57
N ARG A 70 16.45 -5.12 14.42
CA ARG A 70 15.80 -6.00 15.40
C ARG A 70 15.73 -7.45 14.92
N LYS A 71 15.50 -8.37 15.87
CA LYS A 71 15.27 -9.79 15.59
C LYS A 71 13.91 -10.23 16.14
N GLY A 72 13.38 -11.31 15.58
CA GLY A 72 12.15 -11.94 16.05
C GLY A 72 10.89 -11.48 15.31
N ARG A 73 9.75 -11.99 15.77
CA ARG A 73 8.44 -11.76 15.12
C ARG A 73 8.03 -10.30 15.17
N LEU A 74 7.64 -9.74 14.02
CA LEU A 74 7.03 -8.42 13.92
C LEU A 74 5.53 -8.49 14.20
N PHE A 75 4.83 -9.43 13.58
CA PHE A 75 3.41 -9.67 13.81
C PHE A 75 3.24 -10.64 14.98
N ARG A 76 2.59 -10.18 16.06
CA ARG A 76 2.46 -10.96 17.31
C ARG A 76 1.46 -12.11 17.21
N LYS A 77 0.42 -11.95 16.37
CA LYS A 77 -0.66 -12.93 16.18
C LYS A 77 -0.83 -13.21 14.69
N ASN A 78 -1.37 -14.38 14.38
CA ASN A 78 -1.86 -14.66 13.06
C ASN A 78 -3.00 -13.68 12.72
N TYR A 79 -3.17 -13.37 11.44
CA TYR A 79 -4.27 -12.51 11.00
C TYR A 79 -5.63 -13.15 11.33
N GLY A 80 -6.62 -12.31 11.63
CA GLY A 80 -8.01 -12.72 11.69
C GLY A 80 -8.64 -12.62 10.32
N SER A 81 -9.46 -13.59 9.92
CA SER A 81 -10.22 -13.56 8.68
C SER A 81 -11.70 -13.78 8.93
N ALA A 82 -12.54 -13.14 8.13
CA ALA A 82 -13.98 -13.29 8.17
C ALA A 82 -14.53 -13.39 6.73
N PRO A 83 -14.95 -14.59 6.27
CA PRO A 83 -15.51 -14.75 4.95
C PRO A 83 -16.74 -13.88 4.74
N LYS A 84 -16.88 -13.32 3.54
CA LYS A 84 -18.02 -12.49 3.13
C LYS A 84 -18.66 -13.09 1.88
N TRP A 85 -19.93 -13.42 1.99
CA TRP A 85 -20.71 -14.02 0.89
C TRP A 85 -21.82 -13.08 0.46
N GLY A 86 -21.96 -12.89 -0.84
CA GLY A 86 -22.98 -12.05 -1.45
C GLY A 86 -22.66 -10.55 -1.45
N LEU A 87 -23.15 -9.84 -2.45
CA LEU A 87 -22.83 -8.44 -2.74
C LEU A 87 -23.05 -7.52 -1.54
N LYS A 88 -24.15 -7.68 -0.80
CA LYS A 88 -24.46 -6.84 0.38
C LYS A 88 -23.34 -6.91 1.44
N LYS A 89 -22.82 -8.11 1.73
CA LYS A 89 -21.74 -8.28 2.72
C LYS A 89 -20.40 -7.79 2.19
N ILE A 90 -20.15 -7.92 0.90
CA ILE A 90 -18.95 -7.38 0.24
C ILE A 90 -18.96 -5.84 0.30
N HIS A 91 -20.07 -5.19 -0.08
CA HIS A 91 -20.21 -3.73 0.03
C HIS A 91 -20.07 -3.23 1.47
N SER A 92 -20.65 -3.95 2.44
CA SER A 92 -20.46 -3.63 3.86
C SER A 92 -19.00 -3.75 4.29
N ALA A 93 -18.27 -4.77 3.80
CA ALA A 93 -16.85 -4.93 4.09
C ALA A 93 -15.98 -3.82 3.46
N ILE A 94 -16.30 -3.39 2.23
CA ILE A 94 -15.65 -2.26 1.57
C ILE A 94 -15.88 -0.97 2.36
N SER A 95 -17.15 -0.69 2.73
CA SER A 95 -17.50 0.49 3.53
C SER A 95 -16.78 0.48 4.88
N TYR A 96 -16.73 -0.66 5.57
CA TYR A 96 -16.00 -0.81 6.82
C TYR A 96 -14.51 -0.54 6.65
N LEU A 97 -13.89 -1.12 5.60
CA LEU A 97 -12.47 -0.94 5.33
C LEU A 97 -12.10 0.53 5.14
N PHE A 98 -12.89 1.27 4.35
CA PHE A 98 -12.61 2.67 4.07
C PHE A 98 -13.00 3.62 5.19
N ASN A 99 -13.99 3.29 6.03
CA ASN A 99 -14.40 4.11 7.17
C ASN A 99 -13.58 3.82 8.45
N ASN A 100 -12.78 2.77 8.48
CA ASN A 100 -11.98 2.42 9.66
C ASN A 100 -11.10 3.56 10.18
N PRO A 101 -10.39 4.35 9.32
CA PRO A 101 -9.61 5.50 9.78
C PRO A 101 -10.47 6.60 10.42
N VAL A 102 -11.69 6.82 9.94
CA VAL A 102 -12.62 7.81 10.51
C VAL A 102 -13.11 7.33 11.88
N GLU A 103 -13.52 6.07 12.00
CA GLU A 103 -13.94 5.47 13.27
C GLU A 103 -12.82 5.52 14.32
N LYS A 104 -11.56 5.41 13.90
CA LYS A 104 -10.37 5.55 14.76
C LYS A 104 -9.88 6.99 14.93
N ARG A 105 -10.61 7.96 14.41
CA ARG A 105 -10.30 9.41 14.49
C ARG A 105 -8.92 9.78 13.93
N LEU A 106 -8.46 9.06 12.89
CA LEU A 106 -7.22 9.37 12.19
C LEU A 106 -7.42 10.43 11.09
N CYS A 107 -8.65 10.63 10.66
CA CYS A 107 -9.08 11.66 9.73
C CYS A 107 -10.57 11.95 9.90
N ASP A 108 -11.02 13.11 9.43
CA ASP A 108 -12.43 13.51 9.50
C ASP A 108 -13.30 12.86 8.42
N LYS A 109 -12.69 12.51 7.28
CA LYS A 109 -13.37 11.88 6.14
C LYS A 109 -12.48 10.80 5.54
N ALA A 110 -13.10 9.71 5.07
CA ALA A 110 -12.37 8.57 4.51
C ALA A 110 -11.46 8.95 3.32
N GLU A 111 -11.86 9.93 2.52
CA GLU A 111 -11.09 10.43 1.38
C GLU A 111 -9.85 11.23 1.77
N LEU A 112 -9.72 11.61 3.04
CA LEU A 112 -8.54 12.32 3.55
C LEU A 112 -7.46 11.38 4.09
N PHE A 113 -7.71 10.08 4.11
CA PHE A 113 -6.75 9.09 4.58
C PHE A 113 -6.05 8.40 3.41
N ARG A 114 -4.84 8.84 3.09
CA ARG A 114 -4.01 8.32 1.97
C ARG A 114 -3.90 6.80 1.98
N TRP A 115 -3.72 6.20 3.14
CA TRP A 115 -3.37 4.81 3.31
C TRP A 115 -4.56 3.84 3.36
N SER A 116 -5.77 4.33 3.05
CA SER A 116 -6.94 3.51 2.69
C SER A 116 -7.06 3.30 1.18
N PHE A 117 -6.27 4.04 0.39
CA PHE A 117 -6.25 4.04 -1.06
C PHE A 117 -7.55 4.49 -1.74
N LEU A 118 -8.63 4.76 -0.99
CA LEU A 118 -9.91 5.28 -1.51
C LEU A 118 -9.75 6.57 -2.36
N PRO A 119 -8.92 7.56 -1.96
CA PRO A 119 -8.76 8.80 -2.73
C PRO A 119 -8.25 8.57 -4.15
N TYR A 120 -7.46 7.54 -4.36
CA TYR A 120 -6.85 7.22 -5.66
C TYR A 120 -7.82 6.60 -6.68
N LEU A 121 -9.02 6.22 -6.25
CA LEU A 121 -10.09 5.80 -7.17
C LEU A 121 -10.62 6.97 -8.02
N ARG A 122 -10.46 8.21 -7.53
CA ARG A 122 -10.97 9.43 -8.19
C ARG A 122 -9.89 10.31 -8.78
N SER A 123 -8.68 10.28 -8.22
CA SER A 123 -7.56 11.13 -8.65
C SER A 123 -6.25 10.36 -8.60
N LYS A 124 -5.36 10.65 -9.54
CA LYS A 124 -3.97 10.17 -9.51
C LYS A 124 -3.07 11.01 -8.59
N HIS A 125 -3.55 12.16 -8.14
CA HIS A 125 -2.82 13.12 -7.30
C HIS A 125 -3.76 13.67 -6.21
N PRO A 126 -4.30 12.82 -5.31
CA PRO A 126 -5.27 13.29 -4.31
C PRO A 126 -4.65 14.11 -3.19
N PHE A 127 -3.33 14.01 -2.98
CA PHE A 127 -2.62 14.65 -1.86
C PHE A 127 -1.48 15.58 -2.30
N SER A 128 -1.28 15.74 -3.60
CA SER A 128 -0.20 16.58 -4.12
C SER A 128 -0.64 17.37 -5.35
N GLU A 129 -0.07 18.55 -5.52
CA GLU A 129 -0.17 19.28 -6.77
C GLU A 129 0.75 18.65 -7.83
N PRO A 130 0.27 18.45 -9.08
CA PRO A 130 1.10 17.90 -10.12
C PRO A 130 2.35 18.75 -10.39
N VAL A 131 3.53 18.15 -10.27
CA VAL A 131 4.79 18.82 -10.61
C VAL A 131 4.84 19.05 -12.13
N VAL A 132 5.09 20.27 -12.53
CA VAL A 132 5.33 20.58 -13.96
C VAL A 132 6.67 19.99 -14.37
N LEU A 133 6.66 18.96 -15.21
CA LEU A 133 7.85 18.16 -15.54
C LEU A 133 9.04 18.98 -16.04
N LYS A 134 8.79 20.10 -16.77
CA LYS A 134 9.85 20.99 -17.22
C LYS A 134 10.61 21.68 -16.07
N ASN A 135 9.94 21.87 -14.91
CA ASN A 135 10.49 22.52 -13.73
C ASN A 135 10.89 21.50 -12.65
N ALA A 136 10.69 20.22 -12.90
CA ALA A 136 11.05 19.16 -11.95
C ALA A 136 12.56 19.03 -11.81
N SER A 137 13.05 18.77 -10.59
CA SER A 137 14.47 18.53 -10.34
C SER A 137 14.95 17.27 -11.07
N THR A 138 16.25 17.18 -11.30
CA THR A 138 16.87 15.96 -11.84
C THR A 138 16.65 14.79 -10.89
N ALA A 139 16.75 15.03 -9.58
CA ALA A 139 16.51 14.02 -8.55
C ALA A 139 15.09 13.46 -8.62
N PHE A 140 14.08 14.32 -8.79
CA PHE A 140 12.68 13.90 -8.94
C PHE A 140 12.46 13.05 -10.19
N ARG A 141 13.01 13.48 -11.35
CA ARG A 141 12.91 12.69 -12.60
C ARG A 141 13.57 11.32 -12.46
N GLN A 142 14.73 11.25 -11.80
CA GLN A 142 15.42 9.99 -11.53
C GLN A 142 14.62 9.08 -10.58
N ALA A 143 14.07 9.63 -9.49
CA ALA A 143 13.26 8.89 -8.54
C ALA A 143 12.00 8.31 -9.21
N ARG A 144 11.29 9.08 -10.04
CA ARG A 144 10.15 8.57 -10.83
C ARG A 144 10.54 7.43 -11.75
N LYS A 145 11.64 7.60 -12.50
CA LYS A 145 12.14 6.55 -13.40
C LYS A 145 12.51 5.27 -12.62
N GLU A 146 13.10 5.42 -11.44
CA GLU A 146 13.42 4.28 -10.59
C GLU A 146 12.15 3.56 -10.12
N VAL A 147 11.11 4.27 -9.68
CA VAL A 147 9.81 3.68 -9.35
C VAL A 147 9.23 2.93 -10.54
N ASP A 148 9.20 3.55 -11.73
CA ASP A 148 8.66 2.92 -12.94
C ASP A 148 9.44 1.64 -13.33
N ASN A 149 10.76 1.65 -13.17
CA ASN A 149 11.61 0.47 -13.40
C ASN A 149 11.30 -0.66 -12.41
N MET A 150 11.19 -0.35 -11.11
CA MET A 150 10.88 -1.33 -10.07
C MET A 150 9.51 -1.96 -10.30
N VAL A 151 8.52 -1.17 -10.69
CA VAL A 151 7.19 -1.66 -11.09
C VAL A 151 7.28 -2.59 -12.30
N GLY A 152 8.04 -2.20 -13.33
CA GLY A 152 8.22 -3.01 -14.54
C GLY A 152 8.90 -4.36 -14.28
N LEU A 153 9.81 -4.40 -13.31
CA LEU A 153 10.49 -5.62 -12.86
C LEU A 153 9.68 -6.43 -11.85
N ASN A 154 8.52 -5.93 -11.41
CA ASN A 154 7.71 -6.49 -10.33
C ASN A 154 8.51 -6.68 -9.03
N ILE A 155 9.28 -5.66 -8.63
CA ILE A 155 10.11 -5.64 -7.43
C ILE A 155 9.60 -4.53 -6.50
N PRO A 156 9.44 -4.78 -5.17
CA PRO A 156 9.03 -3.74 -4.24
C PRO A 156 10.17 -2.77 -3.94
N LEU A 157 9.81 -1.58 -3.44
CA LEU A 157 10.78 -0.62 -2.93
C LEU A 157 11.24 -1.01 -1.52
N ASN A 158 12.50 -0.73 -1.21
CA ASN A 158 13.08 -0.97 0.10
C ASN A 158 13.44 0.34 0.83
N TYR A 159 13.75 0.24 2.12
CA TYR A 159 14.08 1.40 2.95
C TYR A 159 15.30 2.21 2.45
N PRO A 160 16.43 1.61 2.04
CA PRO A 160 17.56 2.37 1.48
C PRO A 160 17.18 3.22 0.27
N GLN A 161 16.38 2.68 -0.66
CA GLN A 161 15.90 3.41 -1.84
C GLN A 161 15.04 4.62 -1.44
N LEU A 162 14.04 4.40 -0.59
CA LEU A 162 13.13 5.45 -0.13
C LEU A 162 13.86 6.57 0.61
N ARG A 163 14.78 6.21 1.52
CA ARG A 163 15.61 7.20 2.24
C ARG A 163 16.46 8.04 1.29
N ARG A 164 17.07 7.41 0.28
CA ARG A 164 17.87 8.12 -0.72
C ARG A 164 17.00 9.08 -1.52
N MET A 165 15.83 8.64 -1.99
CA MET A 165 14.89 9.48 -2.73
C MET A 165 14.45 10.66 -1.88
N ARG A 166 13.92 10.41 -0.68
CA ARG A 166 13.41 11.45 0.22
C ARG A 166 14.45 12.53 0.55
N ARG A 167 15.71 12.14 0.77
CA ARG A 167 16.79 13.07 1.10
C ARG A 167 17.09 14.05 -0.02
N ASN A 168 16.86 13.66 -1.26
CA ASN A 168 17.20 14.43 -2.45
C ASN A 168 16.00 15.19 -3.05
N LEU A 169 14.82 15.06 -2.46
CA LEU A 169 13.58 15.68 -2.95
C LEU A 169 13.09 16.77 -1.98
N THR A 170 12.46 17.78 -2.55
CA THR A 170 11.67 18.74 -1.75
C THR A 170 10.44 18.02 -1.18
N ALA A 171 9.79 18.64 -0.18
CA ALA A 171 8.56 18.09 0.39
C ALA A 171 7.46 17.92 -0.67
N CYS A 172 7.30 18.91 -1.56
CA CYS A 172 6.33 18.86 -2.65
C CYS A 172 6.63 17.70 -3.65
N GLU A 173 7.90 17.54 -4.04
CA GLU A 173 8.33 16.46 -4.92
C GLU A 173 8.16 15.09 -4.26
N TRP A 174 8.39 14.99 -2.95
CA TRP A 174 8.16 13.75 -2.21
C TRP A 174 6.68 13.36 -2.23
N GLU A 175 5.77 14.29 -1.90
CA GLU A 175 4.33 14.04 -1.94
C GLU A 175 3.86 13.59 -3.33
N GLN A 176 4.38 14.25 -4.39
CA GLN A 176 4.13 13.86 -5.77
C GLN A 176 4.66 12.46 -6.11
N LEU A 177 5.86 12.13 -5.60
CA LEU A 177 6.45 10.80 -5.82
C LEU A 177 5.62 9.72 -5.13
N VAL A 178 5.12 9.98 -3.91
CA VAL A 178 4.27 9.04 -3.17
C VAL A 178 2.96 8.79 -3.93
N ASP A 179 2.30 9.83 -4.42
CA ASP A 179 1.08 9.66 -5.24
C ASP A 179 1.38 8.86 -6.52
N HIS A 180 2.47 9.19 -7.22
CA HIS A 180 2.90 8.46 -8.41
C HIS A 180 3.16 6.98 -8.11
N LEU A 181 3.89 6.68 -7.04
CA LEU A 181 4.23 5.35 -6.57
C LEU A 181 2.95 4.53 -6.29
N ILE A 182 2.01 5.08 -5.54
CA ILE A 182 0.75 4.39 -5.21
C ILE A 182 -0.01 4.03 -6.48
N VAL A 183 -0.12 4.95 -7.42
CA VAL A 183 -0.80 4.73 -8.70
C VAL A 183 -0.09 3.66 -9.54
N LYS A 184 1.25 3.67 -9.57
CA LYS A 184 2.04 2.72 -10.38
C LYS A 184 2.05 1.30 -9.81
N TYR A 185 2.09 1.16 -8.50
CA TYR A 185 2.02 -0.14 -7.83
C TYR A 185 0.59 -0.67 -7.66
N TRP A 186 -0.43 0.03 -8.15
CA TRP A 186 -1.85 -0.29 -7.93
C TRP A 186 -2.17 -1.78 -8.14
N PRO A 187 -2.55 -2.53 -7.09
CA PRO A 187 -2.79 -3.96 -7.19
C PRO A 187 -4.28 -4.31 -7.23
N PHE A 188 -5.18 -3.32 -7.04
CA PHE A 188 -6.59 -3.57 -6.76
C PHE A 188 -7.39 -3.80 -8.04
N ASP A 189 -8.27 -4.83 -8.00
CA ASP A 189 -9.28 -5.05 -9.03
C ASP A 189 -10.46 -4.10 -8.79
N ASN A 190 -10.49 -3.01 -9.53
CA ASN A 190 -11.51 -1.96 -9.40
C ASN A 190 -12.89 -2.37 -9.93
N ALA A 191 -13.00 -3.46 -10.70
CA ALA A 191 -14.27 -3.87 -11.31
C ALA A 191 -15.33 -4.25 -10.26
N MET A 192 -14.92 -4.59 -9.04
CA MET A 192 -15.82 -4.90 -7.94
C MET A 192 -16.07 -3.73 -6.96
N LEU A 193 -15.37 -2.61 -7.15
CA LEU A 193 -15.47 -1.43 -6.27
C LEU A 193 -16.43 -0.36 -6.85
N LEU A 194 -16.77 -0.47 -8.12
CA LEU A 194 -17.67 0.38 -8.88
C LEU A 194 -19.01 -0.32 -9.12
#